data_b1a8763de765d80b9b19d72b6c71e3be
#
_entry.id   b1a8763de765d80b9b19d72b6c71e3be
#
_cell.length_a   1.000
_cell.length_b   1.000
_cell.length_c   1.000
_cell.angle_alpha   90.00
_cell.angle_beta   90.00
_cell.angle_gamma   90.00
#
_symmetry.space_group_name_H-M   'P 1'
#
loop_
_entity.id
_entity.type
_entity.pdbx_description
1 polymer ?
#
loop_
_entity_poly.entity_id
_entity_poly.type
_entity_poly.pdbx_seq_one_letter_code
_entity_poly.pdbx_strand_id
1 'polypeptide(L)'
;MSKQHARTSAGSNRKFKPFKITMMSTIAALFFGSSVLVSTVKADDSGMAELKKVLQGQIALMKPELQEKVKGLSTDTKMLLMSILAMHSHYSDKATLRQVMLEVLADYQSMVMGIMTDSSEMTADAARRLANHRIPIGGLLPYMGMENITDDRLAVLAGFNDSVEGNSIKLAEAADKGDMVTAASLLGDISSGCVGCHAVFRPEIPGTSDLLR
;
A
#
# COMPACT_ATOMS: atom_id res chain seq x y z
N MET A 1 -10.99 -38.30 -47.47
CA MET A 1 -10.11 -39.34 -46.91
C MET A 1 -9.17 -38.66 -45.92
N SER A 2 -9.53 -38.71 -44.65
CA SER A 2 -8.78 -38.08 -43.54
C SER A 2 -8.11 -39.16 -42.70
N LYS A 3 -6.79 -39.16 -42.57
CA LYS A 3 -6.01 -40.07 -41.74
C LYS A 3 -5.76 -39.38 -40.38
N GLN A 4 -6.42 -39.90 -39.34
CA GLN A 4 -6.12 -39.60 -37.96
C GLN A 4 -4.85 -40.33 -37.52
N HIS A 5 -3.86 -39.60 -37.01
CA HIS A 5 -2.70 -40.16 -36.31
C HIS A 5 -2.98 -40.16 -34.81
N ALA A 6 -3.16 -41.35 -34.28
CA ALA A 6 -3.19 -41.62 -32.83
C ALA A 6 -1.75 -41.55 -32.29
N ARG A 7 -1.52 -40.69 -31.30
CA ARG A 7 -0.29 -40.65 -30.48
C ARG A 7 -0.54 -41.45 -29.21
N THR A 8 0.14 -42.55 -29.07
CA THR A 8 0.24 -43.37 -27.86
C THR A 8 1.14 -42.67 -26.82
N SER A 9 0.59 -42.42 -25.64
CA SER A 9 1.31 -41.89 -24.47
C SER A 9 1.96 -43.05 -23.72
N ALA A 10 3.28 -43.08 -23.67
CA ALA A 10 4.05 -44.01 -22.85
C ALA A 10 4.14 -43.47 -21.41
N GLY A 11 3.46 -44.15 -20.49
CA GLY A 11 3.53 -43.88 -19.05
C GLY A 11 4.86 -44.31 -18.45
N SER A 12 5.61 -43.37 -17.88
CA SER A 12 6.81 -43.63 -17.09
C SER A 12 6.45 -43.86 -15.63
N ASN A 13 6.42 -45.13 -15.21
CA ASN A 13 6.30 -45.58 -13.82
C ASN A 13 7.63 -45.34 -13.07
N ARG A 14 7.78 -44.24 -12.38
CA ARG A 14 8.87 -44.02 -11.40
C ARG A 14 8.42 -44.58 -10.04
N LYS A 15 9.00 -45.67 -9.61
CA LYS A 15 8.84 -46.25 -8.27
C LYS A 15 9.57 -45.36 -7.25
N PHE A 16 8.82 -44.72 -6.36
CA PHE A 16 9.38 -44.06 -5.20
C PHE A 16 9.81 -45.09 -4.15
N LYS A 17 11.10 -45.05 -3.75
CA LYS A 17 11.61 -45.80 -2.60
C LYS A 17 11.29 -45.04 -1.32
N PRO A 18 10.76 -45.70 -0.26
CA PRO A 18 10.53 -45.05 1.02
C PRO A 18 11.88 -44.77 1.73
N PHE A 19 12.11 -43.52 2.12
CA PHE A 19 13.23 -43.10 2.96
C PHE A 19 12.87 -43.41 4.42
N LYS A 20 13.61 -44.32 5.07
CA LYS A 20 13.45 -44.64 6.49
C LYS A 20 14.15 -43.57 7.32
N ILE A 21 13.34 -42.73 8.01
CA ILE A 21 13.86 -41.80 9.02
C ILE A 21 14.03 -42.56 10.33
N THR A 22 15.28 -42.75 10.74
CA THR A 22 15.62 -43.31 12.06
C THR A 22 15.58 -42.14 13.06
N MET A 23 14.62 -42.26 13.99
CA MET A 23 14.41 -41.30 15.08
C MET A 23 15.48 -41.59 16.16
N MET A 24 16.45 -40.68 16.34
CA MET A 24 17.32 -40.68 17.52
C MET A 24 16.89 -39.50 18.41
N SER A 25 16.22 -39.86 19.51
CA SER A 25 15.94 -38.98 20.63
C SER A 25 17.21 -38.67 21.39
N THR A 26 17.60 -37.41 21.49
CA THR A 26 18.45 -36.94 22.57
C THR A 26 17.89 -35.60 23.07
N ILE A 27 17.27 -35.67 24.24
CA ILE A 27 16.84 -34.55 25.04
C ILE A 27 18.09 -33.93 25.68
N ALA A 28 18.46 -32.71 25.32
CA ALA A 28 19.32 -31.88 26.11
C ALA A 28 18.64 -30.54 26.31
N ALA A 29 18.04 -30.39 27.50
CA ALA A 29 17.51 -29.13 27.98
C ALA A 29 18.68 -28.19 28.31
N LEU A 30 18.86 -27.12 27.51
CA LEU A 30 19.64 -25.97 27.88
C LEU A 30 18.73 -24.76 27.91
N PHE A 31 18.33 -24.42 29.14
CA PHE A 31 17.71 -23.14 29.47
C PHE A 31 18.75 -22.04 29.22
N PHE A 32 18.70 -21.41 28.03
CA PHE A 32 19.27 -20.09 27.85
C PHE A 32 18.13 -19.08 27.95
N GLY A 33 18.12 -18.39 29.08
CA GLY A 33 17.26 -17.23 29.30
C GLY A 33 17.64 -16.12 28.32
N SER A 34 17.00 -16.10 27.16
CA SER A 34 16.99 -14.92 26.30
C SER A 34 16.00 -13.92 26.88
N SER A 35 16.53 -12.98 27.68
CA SER A 35 15.83 -11.75 28.00
C SER A 35 15.54 -11.04 26.67
N VAL A 36 14.34 -11.22 26.15
CA VAL A 36 13.83 -10.35 25.08
C VAL A 36 13.72 -8.96 25.69
N LEU A 37 14.70 -8.13 25.44
CA LEU A 37 14.59 -6.69 25.64
C LEU A 37 13.50 -6.22 24.68
N VAL A 38 12.27 -6.17 25.17
CA VAL A 38 11.21 -5.38 24.53
C VAL A 38 11.68 -3.93 24.63
N SER A 39 12.39 -3.48 23.61
CA SER A 39 12.64 -2.07 23.40
C SER A 39 11.27 -1.44 23.22
N THR A 40 10.75 -0.85 24.28
CA THR A 40 9.64 0.10 24.17
C THR A 40 10.14 1.22 23.28
N VAL A 41 9.73 1.20 22.00
CA VAL A 41 9.87 2.34 21.10
C VAL A 41 9.10 3.46 21.81
N LYS A 42 9.82 4.36 22.50
CA LYS A 42 9.25 5.63 22.90
C LYS A 42 8.78 6.28 21.62
N ALA A 43 7.47 6.45 21.47
CA ALA A 43 6.93 7.32 20.45
C ALA A 43 7.66 8.64 20.58
N ASP A 44 8.41 8.99 19.55
CA ASP A 44 9.23 10.19 19.57
C ASP A 44 8.28 11.40 19.56
N ASP A 45 8.16 12.09 20.68
CA ASP A 45 7.30 13.27 20.82
C ASP A 45 7.59 14.33 19.75
N SER A 46 8.82 14.36 19.22
CA SER A 46 9.23 15.25 18.13
C SER A 46 8.57 14.91 16.80
N GLY A 47 8.47 13.62 16.44
CA GLY A 47 7.83 13.16 15.22
C GLY A 47 6.31 13.43 15.22
N MET A 48 5.66 13.23 16.38
CA MET A 48 4.23 13.52 16.52
C MET A 48 3.95 15.05 16.44
N ALA A 49 4.83 15.87 16.99
CA ALA A 49 4.70 17.33 16.92
C ALA A 49 4.86 17.82 15.46
N GLU A 50 5.82 17.27 14.71
CA GLU A 50 6.02 17.64 13.30
C GLU A 50 4.84 17.17 12.44
N LEU A 51 4.32 15.96 12.65
CA LEU A 51 3.13 15.47 11.95
C LEU A 51 1.90 16.35 12.20
N LYS A 52 1.69 16.79 13.44
CA LYS A 52 0.62 17.74 13.78
C LYS A 52 0.79 19.07 13.05
N LYS A 53 2.01 19.59 12.97
CA LYS A 53 2.31 20.83 12.25
C LYS A 53 2.03 20.69 10.76
N VAL A 54 2.43 19.59 10.14
CA VAL A 54 2.10 19.29 8.73
C VAL A 54 0.60 19.25 8.53
N LEU A 55 -0.14 18.50 9.37
CA LEU A 55 -1.60 18.40 9.30
C LEU A 55 -2.28 19.76 9.44
N GLN A 56 -1.84 20.58 10.41
CA GLN A 56 -2.35 21.94 10.60
C GLN A 56 -2.09 22.82 9.37
N GLY A 57 -0.90 22.70 8.76
CA GLY A 57 -0.57 23.39 7.51
C GLY A 57 -1.49 22.98 6.36
N GLN A 58 -1.77 21.68 6.19
CA GLN A 58 -2.69 21.21 5.16
C GLN A 58 -4.13 21.70 5.40
N ILE A 59 -4.62 21.65 6.65
CA ILE A 59 -5.96 22.15 7.00
C ILE A 59 -6.07 23.65 6.74
N ALA A 60 -5.03 24.43 7.02
CA ALA A 60 -5.02 25.89 6.80
C ALA A 60 -5.20 26.27 5.32
N LEU A 61 -4.87 25.39 4.39
CA LEU A 61 -5.07 25.58 2.94
C LEU A 61 -6.51 25.30 2.48
N MET A 62 -7.34 24.67 3.32
CA MET A 62 -8.72 24.33 3.00
C MET A 62 -9.64 25.56 3.16
N LYS A 63 -10.72 25.61 2.40
CA LYS A 63 -11.79 26.61 2.62
C LYS A 63 -12.45 26.45 4.00
N PRO A 64 -13.00 27.53 4.58
CA PRO A 64 -13.57 27.48 5.93
C PRO A 64 -14.64 26.41 6.12
N GLU A 65 -15.51 26.20 5.15
CA GLU A 65 -16.58 25.20 5.21
C GLU A 65 -16.04 23.77 5.34
N LEU A 66 -14.93 23.45 4.65
CA LEU A 66 -14.27 22.15 4.77
C LEU A 66 -13.56 22.02 6.12
N GLN A 67 -12.89 23.10 6.58
CA GLN A 67 -12.27 23.10 7.91
C GLN A 67 -13.27 22.78 9.02
N GLU A 68 -14.46 23.37 8.98
CA GLU A 68 -15.52 23.08 9.96
C GLU A 68 -15.99 21.62 9.89
N LYS A 69 -16.16 21.06 8.69
CA LYS A 69 -16.46 19.63 8.54
C LYS A 69 -15.38 18.74 9.15
N VAL A 70 -14.11 19.03 8.88
CA VAL A 70 -12.96 18.26 9.43
C VAL A 70 -12.90 18.37 10.96
N LYS A 71 -13.21 19.55 11.52
CA LYS A 71 -13.31 19.72 12.99
C LYS A 71 -14.41 18.86 13.60
N GLY A 72 -15.52 18.67 12.89
CA GLY A 72 -16.67 17.85 13.32
C GLY A 72 -16.44 16.34 13.27
N LEU A 73 -15.39 15.84 12.61
CA LEU A 73 -15.08 14.42 12.55
C LEU A 73 -14.75 13.85 13.93
N SER A 74 -15.02 12.57 14.13
CA SER A 74 -14.68 11.83 15.36
C SER A 74 -13.16 11.80 15.59
N THR A 75 -12.77 11.53 16.83
CA THR A 75 -11.35 11.34 17.18
C THR A 75 -10.74 10.17 16.43
N ASP A 76 -11.50 9.07 16.26
CA ASP A 76 -11.02 7.86 15.58
C ASP A 76 -10.75 8.13 14.09
N THR A 77 -11.66 8.83 13.42
CA THR A 77 -11.45 9.26 12.02
C THR A 77 -10.24 10.19 11.89
N LYS A 78 -10.07 11.14 12.80
CA LYS A 78 -8.88 12.01 12.80
C LYS A 78 -7.59 11.22 13.02
N MET A 79 -7.60 10.22 13.93
CA MET A 79 -6.45 9.35 14.14
C MET A 79 -6.15 8.48 12.91
N LEU A 80 -7.17 7.94 12.24
CA LEU A 80 -7.01 7.22 10.97
C LEU A 80 -6.35 8.10 9.91
N LEU A 81 -6.85 9.31 9.69
CA LEU A 81 -6.27 10.25 8.72
C LEU A 81 -4.82 10.61 9.07
N MET A 82 -4.51 10.77 10.35
CA MET A 82 -3.14 11.01 10.81
C MET A 82 -2.24 9.80 10.58
N SER A 83 -2.72 8.57 10.81
CA SER A 83 -1.93 7.36 10.58
C SER A 83 -1.59 7.17 9.10
N ILE A 84 -2.55 7.41 8.20
CA ILE A 84 -2.31 7.39 6.75
C ILE A 84 -1.28 8.47 6.38
N LEU A 85 -1.45 9.69 6.88
CA LEU A 85 -0.52 10.79 6.61
C LEU A 85 0.91 10.48 7.09
N ALA A 86 1.05 9.81 8.24
CA ALA A 86 2.33 9.47 8.83
C ALA A 86 3.14 8.44 8.02
N MET A 87 2.50 7.70 7.12
CA MET A 87 3.18 6.76 6.21
C MET A 87 3.93 7.47 5.08
N HIS A 88 3.69 8.75 4.88
CA HIS A 88 4.25 9.54 3.79
C HIS A 88 5.25 10.56 4.30
N SER A 89 6.36 10.73 3.59
CA SER A 89 7.41 11.70 3.92
C SER A 89 7.49 12.87 2.94
N HIS A 90 6.72 12.85 1.84
CA HIS A 90 6.75 13.85 0.79
C HIS A 90 5.43 14.63 0.74
N TYR A 91 5.48 15.93 1.02
CA TYR A 91 4.32 16.82 1.00
C TYR A 91 4.53 17.90 -0.05
N SER A 92 3.48 18.20 -0.81
CA SER A 92 3.54 19.25 -1.82
C SER A 92 2.71 20.46 -1.39
N ASP A 93 3.25 21.64 -1.65
CA ASP A 93 2.57 22.93 -1.54
C ASP A 93 1.97 23.42 -2.88
N LYS A 94 2.12 22.62 -3.95
CA LYS A 94 1.74 23.00 -5.32
C LYS A 94 1.03 21.90 -6.10
N ALA A 95 1.44 20.63 -5.94
CA ALA A 95 0.88 19.53 -6.72
C ALA A 95 -0.56 19.24 -6.32
N THR A 96 -1.46 19.24 -7.29
CA THR A 96 -2.84 18.78 -7.13
C THR A 96 -2.91 17.26 -7.01
N LEU A 97 -4.03 16.71 -6.51
CA LEU A 97 -4.24 15.27 -6.48
C LEU A 97 -4.12 14.65 -7.88
N ARG A 98 -4.58 15.34 -8.92
CA ARG A 98 -4.45 14.84 -10.31
C ARG A 98 -3.00 14.63 -10.71
N GLN A 99 -2.10 15.56 -10.34
CA GLN A 99 -0.68 15.43 -10.63
C GLN A 99 -0.06 14.28 -9.84
N VAL A 100 -0.41 14.14 -8.56
CA VAL A 100 0.04 13.02 -7.73
C VAL A 100 -0.44 11.68 -8.29
N MET A 101 -1.70 11.58 -8.74
CA MET A 101 -2.22 10.34 -9.35
C MET A 101 -1.52 9.99 -10.68
N LEU A 102 -1.00 10.97 -11.42
CA LEU A 102 -0.17 10.71 -12.60
C LEU A 102 1.21 10.16 -12.22
N GLU A 103 1.80 10.63 -11.11
CA GLU A 103 3.06 10.09 -10.57
C GLU A 103 2.84 8.64 -10.07
N VAL A 104 1.76 8.38 -9.32
CA VAL A 104 1.37 7.04 -8.86
C VAL A 104 1.15 6.10 -10.05
N LEU A 105 0.49 6.56 -11.12
CA LEU A 105 0.30 5.77 -12.33
C LEU A 105 1.64 5.44 -13.01
N ALA A 106 2.57 6.37 -13.06
CA ALA A 106 3.91 6.14 -13.63
C ALA A 106 4.69 5.09 -12.83
N ASP A 107 4.60 5.11 -11.49
CA ASP A 107 5.22 4.09 -10.65
C ASP A 107 4.53 2.74 -10.80
N TYR A 108 3.20 2.70 -10.90
CA TYR A 108 2.46 1.48 -11.20
C TYR A 108 2.90 0.87 -12.55
N GLN A 109 3.01 1.68 -13.61
CA GLN A 109 3.49 1.22 -14.92
C GLN A 109 4.94 0.72 -14.86
N SER A 110 5.79 1.34 -14.04
CA SER A 110 7.17 0.90 -13.82
C SER A 110 7.22 -0.46 -13.11
N MET A 111 6.32 -0.73 -12.14
CA MET A 111 6.20 -2.06 -11.53
C MET A 111 5.78 -3.11 -12.56
N VAL A 112 4.77 -2.81 -13.41
CA VAL A 112 4.37 -3.71 -14.50
C VAL A 112 5.55 -4.04 -15.40
N MET A 113 6.29 -3.02 -15.84
CA MET A 113 7.44 -3.18 -16.73
C MET A 113 8.54 -4.00 -16.04
N GLY A 114 8.86 -3.72 -14.78
CA GLY A 114 9.87 -4.45 -14.01
C GLY A 114 9.52 -5.93 -13.87
N ILE A 115 8.27 -6.25 -13.53
CA ILE A 115 7.79 -7.64 -13.41
C ILE A 115 7.88 -8.37 -14.76
N MET A 116 7.44 -7.74 -15.85
CA MET A 116 7.43 -8.37 -17.18
C MET A 116 8.83 -8.55 -17.77
N THR A 117 9.81 -7.80 -17.31
CA THR A 117 11.22 -7.91 -17.75
C THR A 117 12.12 -8.60 -16.73
N ASP A 118 11.54 -9.16 -15.66
CA ASP A 118 12.27 -9.82 -14.55
C ASP A 118 13.33 -8.90 -13.90
N SER A 119 13.01 -7.61 -13.79
CA SER A 119 13.86 -6.60 -13.17
C SER A 119 13.43 -6.34 -11.73
N SER A 120 14.01 -7.07 -10.79
CA SER A 120 13.70 -6.96 -9.34
C SER A 120 13.94 -5.55 -8.81
N GLU A 121 15.06 -4.92 -9.19
CA GLU A 121 15.41 -3.56 -8.76
C GLU A 121 14.37 -2.53 -9.22
N MET A 122 14.04 -2.53 -10.53
CA MET A 122 13.02 -1.61 -11.06
C MET A 122 11.67 -1.79 -10.36
N THR A 123 11.27 -3.04 -10.14
CA THR A 123 10.01 -3.39 -9.49
C THR A 123 9.96 -2.90 -8.05
N ALA A 124 11.00 -3.20 -7.26
CA ALA A 124 11.09 -2.82 -5.86
C ALA A 124 11.13 -1.30 -5.67
N ASP A 125 11.91 -0.61 -6.47
CA ASP A 125 12.04 0.85 -6.39
C ASP A 125 10.74 1.56 -6.77
N ALA A 126 10.05 1.12 -7.82
CA ALA A 126 8.77 1.68 -8.19
C ALA A 126 7.71 1.44 -7.10
N ALA A 127 7.68 0.25 -6.50
CA ALA A 127 6.77 -0.09 -5.42
C ALA A 127 7.00 0.77 -4.16
N ARG A 128 8.26 1.02 -3.80
CA ARG A 128 8.60 1.91 -2.67
C ARG A 128 8.17 3.35 -2.93
N ARG A 129 8.36 3.86 -4.16
CA ARG A 129 7.89 5.21 -4.51
C ARG A 129 6.37 5.31 -4.45
N LEU A 130 5.65 4.28 -4.91
CA LEU A 130 4.20 4.24 -4.80
C LEU A 130 3.75 4.20 -3.34
N ALA A 131 4.36 3.36 -2.51
CA ALA A 131 4.04 3.25 -1.08
C ALA A 131 4.28 4.56 -0.30
N ASN A 132 5.19 5.41 -0.77
CA ASN A 132 5.51 6.71 -0.17
C ASN A 132 5.35 7.82 -1.21
N HIS A 133 4.23 7.80 -1.93
CA HIS A 133 3.92 8.83 -2.90
C HIS A 133 3.72 10.21 -2.24
N ARG A 134 3.76 11.25 -3.04
CA ARG A 134 3.58 12.62 -2.56
C ARG A 134 2.16 12.87 -2.07
N ILE A 135 2.01 13.57 -0.97
CA ILE A 135 0.72 14.11 -0.52
C ILE A 135 0.43 15.42 -1.27
N PRO A 136 -0.74 15.57 -1.90
CA PRO A 136 -1.09 16.78 -2.65
C PRO A 136 -1.30 17.98 -1.73
N ILE A 137 -1.35 19.18 -2.33
CA ILE A 137 -1.68 20.43 -1.61
C ILE A 137 -3.04 20.30 -0.91
N GLY A 138 -3.10 20.63 0.37
CA GLY A 138 -4.29 20.53 1.20
C GLY A 138 -4.62 19.09 1.64
N GLY A 139 -3.77 18.10 1.33
CA GLY A 139 -4.03 16.69 1.61
C GLY A 139 -5.07 16.09 0.67
N LEU A 140 -5.68 14.97 1.07
CA LEU A 140 -6.67 14.24 0.27
C LEU A 140 -8.09 14.86 0.35
N LEU A 141 -8.48 15.34 1.52
CA LEU A 141 -9.87 15.72 1.81
C LEU A 141 -10.48 16.76 0.84
N PRO A 142 -9.74 17.80 0.38
CA PRO A 142 -10.29 18.77 -0.58
C PRO A 142 -10.77 18.17 -1.91
N TYR A 143 -10.30 16.98 -2.23
CA TYR A 143 -10.55 16.32 -3.52
C TYR A 143 -11.63 15.24 -3.45
N MET A 144 -12.21 14.99 -2.27
CA MET A 144 -13.17 13.90 -2.07
C MET A 144 -14.63 14.33 -2.22
N GLY A 145 -14.90 15.65 -2.29
CA GLY A 145 -16.25 16.20 -2.22
C GLY A 145 -16.78 16.30 -0.79
N MET A 146 -17.56 17.34 -0.52
CA MET A 146 -18.08 17.64 0.83
C MET A 146 -18.98 16.55 1.39
N GLU A 147 -19.70 15.83 0.54
CA GLU A 147 -20.61 14.73 0.89
C GLU A 147 -19.86 13.52 1.45
N ASN A 148 -18.59 13.31 1.08
CA ASN A 148 -17.77 12.20 1.51
C ASN A 148 -16.99 12.50 2.81
N ILE A 149 -17.03 13.73 3.32
CA ILE A 149 -16.34 14.10 4.57
C ILE A 149 -17.24 13.79 5.76
N THR A 150 -17.37 12.49 6.04
CA THR A 150 -18.10 11.93 7.20
C THR A 150 -17.32 10.74 7.76
N ASP A 151 -17.54 10.39 9.03
CA ASP A 151 -16.84 9.28 9.68
C ASP A 151 -17.02 7.96 8.90
N ASP A 152 -18.27 7.63 8.54
CA ASP A 152 -18.59 6.39 7.83
C ASP A 152 -17.92 6.31 6.45
N ARG A 153 -17.92 7.42 5.72
CA ARG A 153 -17.34 7.46 4.36
C ARG A 153 -15.81 7.40 4.41
N LEU A 154 -15.20 8.03 5.41
CA LEU A 154 -13.74 8.05 5.55
C LEU A 154 -13.18 6.77 6.18
N ALA A 155 -13.99 6.00 6.91
CA ALA A 155 -13.55 4.73 7.51
C ALA A 155 -12.98 3.73 6.49
N VAL A 156 -13.47 3.73 5.25
CA VAL A 156 -13.01 2.82 4.19
C VAL A 156 -11.58 3.13 3.70
N LEU A 157 -11.05 4.31 4.02
CA LEU A 157 -9.68 4.69 3.63
C LEU A 157 -8.62 3.75 4.20
N ALA A 158 -8.84 3.18 5.40
CA ALA A 158 -7.93 2.20 5.98
C ALA A 158 -7.72 1.01 5.03
N GLY A 159 -8.80 0.44 4.51
CA GLY A 159 -8.74 -0.70 3.59
C GLY A 159 -8.08 -0.36 2.25
N PHE A 160 -8.30 0.84 1.72
CA PHE A 160 -7.63 1.28 0.50
C PHE A 160 -6.15 1.53 0.71
N ASN A 161 -5.76 2.13 1.84
CA ASN A 161 -4.36 2.30 2.20
C ASN A 161 -3.63 0.94 2.32
N ASP A 162 -4.23 -0.04 3.00
CA ASP A 162 -3.65 -1.38 3.09
C ASP A 162 -3.55 -2.07 1.73
N SER A 163 -4.56 -1.89 0.87
CA SER A 163 -4.60 -2.52 -0.45
C SER A 163 -3.61 -1.89 -1.44
N VAL A 164 -3.27 -0.62 -1.30
CA VAL A 164 -2.38 0.10 -2.21
C VAL A 164 -1.00 0.23 -1.59
N GLU A 165 -0.83 1.06 -0.58
CA GLU A 165 0.48 1.34 0.03
C GLU A 165 1.02 0.11 0.77
N GLY A 166 0.17 -0.58 1.55
CA GLY A 166 0.55 -1.80 2.28
C GLY A 166 1.00 -2.92 1.34
N ASN A 167 0.27 -3.16 0.26
CA ASN A 167 0.68 -4.18 -0.73
C ASN A 167 1.87 -3.73 -1.57
N SER A 168 2.08 -2.42 -1.78
CA SER A 168 3.27 -1.92 -2.46
C SER A 168 4.55 -2.18 -1.65
N ILE A 169 4.50 -2.04 -0.32
CA ILE A 169 5.61 -2.41 0.56
C ILE A 169 5.92 -3.90 0.44
N LYS A 170 4.90 -4.77 0.53
CA LYS A 170 5.06 -6.23 0.39
C LYS A 170 5.58 -6.61 -1.00
N LEU A 171 5.13 -5.92 -2.05
CA LEU A 171 5.60 -6.13 -3.42
C LEU A 171 7.09 -5.80 -3.54
N ALA A 172 7.53 -4.69 -2.96
CA ALA A 172 8.95 -4.33 -2.93
C ALA A 172 9.77 -5.40 -2.22
N GLU A 173 9.30 -5.92 -1.08
CA GLU A 173 9.97 -6.99 -0.35
C GLU A 173 10.04 -8.32 -1.13
N ALA A 174 8.97 -8.66 -1.89
CA ALA A 174 8.97 -9.84 -2.76
C ALA A 174 9.97 -9.67 -3.91
N ALA A 175 9.99 -8.51 -4.56
CA ALA A 175 10.92 -8.20 -5.64
C ALA A 175 12.38 -8.23 -5.17
N ASP A 176 12.70 -7.68 -3.98
CA ASP A 176 14.05 -7.75 -3.39
C ASP A 176 14.56 -9.19 -3.18
N LYS A 177 13.63 -10.12 -2.95
CA LYS A 177 13.93 -11.56 -2.82
C LYS A 177 13.96 -12.29 -4.17
N GLY A 178 13.68 -11.62 -5.28
CA GLY A 178 13.53 -12.21 -6.61
C GLY A 178 12.23 -13.00 -6.80
N ASP A 179 11.27 -12.89 -5.88
CA ASP A 179 9.97 -13.56 -5.98
C ASP A 179 8.99 -12.73 -6.84
N MET A 180 9.24 -12.74 -8.13
CA MET A 180 8.47 -11.98 -9.11
C MET A 180 7.05 -12.52 -9.29
N VAL A 181 6.78 -13.79 -8.95
CA VAL A 181 5.44 -14.38 -8.99
C VAL A 181 4.56 -13.78 -7.89
N THR A 182 5.06 -13.70 -6.67
CA THR A 182 4.38 -13.02 -5.56
C THR A 182 4.22 -11.53 -5.85
N ALA A 183 5.26 -10.87 -6.40
CA ALA A 183 5.17 -9.46 -6.81
C ALA A 183 4.04 -9.22 -7.83
N ALA A 184 3.90 -10.10 -8.83
CA ALA A 184 2.82 -10.01 -9.82
C ALA A 184 1.41 -10.18 -9.21
N SER A 185 1.26 -11.07 -8.23
CA SER A 185 -0.01 -11.25 -7.50
C SER A 185 -0.37 -9.98 -6.72
N LEU A 186 0.57 -9.42 -5.97
CA LEU A 186 0.38 -8.19 -5.20
C LEU A 186 0.07 -6.98 -6.10
N LEU A 187 0.63 -6.92 -7.31
CA LEU A 187 0.27 -5.90 -8.30
C LEU A 187 -1.22 -5.95 -8.67
N GLY A 188 -1.80 -7.15 -8.77
CA GLY A 188 -3.24 -7.35 -8.96
C GLY A 188 -4.08 -6.78 -7.80
N ASP A 189 -3.63 -7.01 -6.56
CA ASP A 189 -4.29 -6.49 -5.35
C ASP A 189 -4.20 -4.96 -5.28
N ILE A 190 -3.05 -4.38 -5.62
CA ILE A 190 -2.86 -2.92 -5.74
C ILE A 190 -3.83 -2.34 -6.78
N SER A 191 -3.95 -2.97 -7.94
CA SER A 191 -4.90 -2.56 -8.99
C SER A 191 -6.32 -2.53 -8.48
N SER A 192 -6.72 -3.56 -7.74
CA SER A 192 -8.05 -3.68 -7.15
C SER A 192 -8.30 -2.56 -6.12
N GLY A 193 -7.30 -2.23 -5.30
CA GLY A 193 -7.34 -1.10 -4.36
C GLY A 193 -7.53 0.24 -5.07
N CYS A 194 -6.75 0.51 -6.13
CA CYS A 194 -6.88 1.72 -6.93
C CYS A 194 -8.28 1.90 -7.52
N VAL A 195 -8.80 0.84 -8.17
CA VAL A 195 -10.14 0.85 -8.80
C VAL A 195 -11.22 1.01 -7.73
N GLY A 196 -11.10 0.31 -6.61
CA GLY A 196 -12.05 0.39 -5.49
C GLY A 196 -12.15 1.80 -4.90
N CYS A 197 -11.00 2.44 -4.62
CA CYS A 197 -10.96 3.83 -4.14
C CYS A 197 -11.61 4.79 -5.16
N HIS A 198 -11.26 4.67 -6.43
CA HIS A 198 -11.83 5.50 -7.49
C HIS A 198 -13.34 5.29 -7.66
N ALA A 199 -13.85 4.08 -7.48
CA ALA A 199 -15.29 3.80 -7.54
C ALA A 199 -16.07 4.49 -6.40
N VAL A 200 -15.44 4.67 -5.23
CA VAL A 200 -16.07 5.31 -4.06
C VAL A 200 -15.97 6.83 -4.11
N PHE A 201 -14.79 7.38 -4.46
CA PHE A 201 -14.47 8.80 -4.25
C PHE A 201 -14.31 9.61 -5.53
N ARG A 202 -14.30 8.98 -6.71
CA ARG A 202 -14.02 9.65 -8.00
C ARG A 202 -15.17 9.64 -9.01
N PRO A 203 -16.43 9.32 -8.72
CA PRO A 203 -17.43 9.13 -9.78
C PRO A 203 -17.60 10.37 -10.67
N GLU A 204 -17.34 11.59 -10.17
CA GLU A 204 -17.54 12.83 -10.91
C GLU A 204 -16.44 13.88 -10.73
N ILE A 205 -15.36 13.57 -10.00
CA ILE A 205 -14.36 14.56 -9.59
C ILE A 205 -13.10 14.46 -10.46
N PRO A 206 -12.70 15.55 -11.13
CA PRO A 206 -11.58 15.55 -12.07
C PRO A 206 -10.18 15.63 -11.42
N GLY A 207 -10.03 15.43 -10.10
CA GLY A 207 -8.75 15.52 -9.39
C GLY A 207 -8.22 16.94 -9.21
N THR A 208 -9.05 17.93 -9.43
CA THR A 208 -8.86 19.35 -9.09
C THR A 208 -9.92 19.73 -8.05
N SER A 209 -9.66 20.76 -7.25
CA SER A 209 -10.58 21.15 -6.18
C SER A 209 -10.71 22.65 -6.11
N ASP A 210 -11.96 23.12 -5.99
CA ASP A 210 -12.32 24.47 -5.62
C ASP A 210 -12.50 24.64 -4.10
N LEU A 211 -12.30 23.58 -3.32
CA LEU A 211 -12.31 23.61 -1.84
C LEU A 211 -10.97 24.03 -1.22
N LEU A 212 -9.99 24.38 -2.06
CA LEU A 212 -8.75 25.03 -1.67
C LEU A 212 -8.89 26.56 -1.75
N ARG A 213 -8.06 27.25 -0.95
CA ARG A 213 -7.97 28.73 -0.95
C ARG A 213 -7.07 29.21 -2.07
#